data_f79aa1db5759d565076f40175f0e473a
#
_entry.id   f79aa1db5759d565076f40175f0e473a
#
_cell.length_a   1.000
_cell.length_b   1.000
_cell.length_c   1.000
_cell.angle_alpha   90.00
_cell.angle_beta   90.00
_cell.angle_gamma   90.00
#
_symmetry.space_group_name_H-M   'P 1'
#
loop_
_entity.id
_entity.type
_entity.pdbx_description
1 polymer ?
#
loop_
_entity_poly.entity_id
_entity_poly.type
_entity_poly.pdbx_seq_one_letter_code
_entity_poly.pdbx_strand_id
1 'polypeptide(L)'
;MANAPPTIFSPTRRVAARRRAARLHEGADPARFVAEDIVEDTLERLAFLRHEPQRALVIGDWTGELAKALRRQGAEAIEAEPGEGFDEEHPYPFGGFDLVASAATLDTVNDLPGALIHIRNALAPGGRAIASFVGAGSLPALRRIMLAADGERPAARLHPMVDVRAGAQLLQRAGWADPVADSRTLRVAYRSLERLVGDLRAQGLGNVLASKAPRLGKAGLERARAAFAAEADEQGRVVETFEILTLSGRHP
;
A
#
# COMPACT_ATOMS: atom_id res chain seq x y z
N MET A 1 -0.75 -31.27 6.05
CA MET A 1 -1.48 -30.04 6.46
C MET A 1 -0.68 -28.87 5.92
N ALA A 2 -1.25 -28.05 5.02
CA ALA A 2 -0.60 -26.82 4.60
C ALA A 2 -0.46 -25.92 5.83
N ASN A 3 0.75 -25.47 6.14
CA ASN A 3 0.99 -24.55 7.25
C ASN A 3 0.30 -23.23 6.89
N ALA A 4 -0.59 -22.74 7.74
CA ALA A 4 -1.17 -21.41 7.57
C ALA A 4 -0.06 -20.36 7.50
N PRO A 5 -0.18 -19.31 6.66
CA PRO A 5 0.83 -18.26 6.59
C PRO A 5 1.03 -17.61 7.97
N PRO A 6 2.24 -17.13 8.29
CA PRO A 6 2.50 -16.51 9.58
C PRO A 6 1.71 -15.20 9.70
N THR A 7 1.06 -15.00 10.85
CA THR A 7 0.33 -13.75 11.13
C THR A 7 1.31 -12.62 11.47
N ILE A 8 1.71 -11.85 10.48
CA ILE A 8 2.58 -10.68 10.60
C ILE A 8 1.75 -9.43 10.92
N PHE A 9 0.64 -9.27 10.24
CA PHE A 9 -0.28 -8.13 10.35
C PHE A 9 -1.55 -8.52 11.09
N SER A 10 -2.07 -7.60 11.90
CA SER A 10 -3.33 -7.77 12.60
C SER A 10 -4.49 -7.34 11.72
N PRO A 11 -5.43 -8.22 11.32
CA PRO A 11 -6.57 -7.84 10.48
C PRO A 11 -7.40 -6.70 11.11
N THR A 12 -7.65 -6.76 12.43
CA THR A 12 -8.40 -5.72 13.13
C THR A 12 -7.70 -4.37 13.15
N ARG A 13 -6.37 -4.35 13.30
CA ARG A 13 -5.59 -3.09 13.24
C ARG A 13 -5.52 -2.54 11.81
N ARG A 14 -5.43 -3.41 10.81
CA ARG A 14 -5.48 -3.05 9.40
C ARG A 14 -6.79 -2.33 9.06
N VAL A 15 -7.93 -2.94 9.35
CA VAL A 15 -9.26 -2.34 9.15
C VAL A 15 -9.40 -1.02 9.93
N ALA A 16 -8.93 -0.98 11.19
CA ALA A 16 -8.98 0.23 12.00
C ALA A 16 -8.11 1.37 11.44
N ALA A 17 -6.95 1.05 10.84
CA ALA A 17 -6.07 2.04 10.20
C ALA A 17 -6.73 2.62 8.93
N ARG A 18 -7.32 1.78 8.08
CA ARG A 18 -8.04 2.21 6.87
C ARG A 18 -9.27 3.06 7.21
N ARG A 19 -10.10 2.63 8.16
CA ARG A 19 -11.23 3.43 8.64
C ARG A 19 -10.81 4.77 9.26
N ARG A 20 -9.64 4.83 9.89
CA ARG A 20 -9.09 6.10 10.40
C ARG A 20 -8.67 7.00 9.24
N ALA A 21 -7.97 6.47 8.25
CA ALA A 21 -7.60 7.23 7.05
C ALA A 21 -8.86 7.83 6.40
N ALA A 22 -9.88 7.01 6.11
CA ALA A 22 -11.13 7.48 5.53
C ALA A 22 -11.75 8.65 6.32
N ARG A 23 -11.86 8.52 7.66
CA ARG A 23 -12.39 9.61 8.51
C ARG A 23 -11.54 10.89 8.47
N LEU A 24 -10.22 10.78 8.36
CA LEU A 24 -9.37 11.96 8.24
C LEU A 24 -9.63 12.72 6.93
N HIS A 25 -10.09 12.03 5.90
CA HIS A 25 -10.42 12.61 4.61
C HIS A 25 -11.82 13.25 4.54
N GLU A 26 -12.67 13.07 5.55
CA GLU A 26 -13.94 13.81 5.71
C GLU A 26 -13.71 15.26 6.18
N GLY A 27 -12.49 15.58 6.64
CA GLY A 27 -12.11 16.86 7.23
C GLY A 27 -11.24 17.73 6.31
N ALA A 28 -10.36 18.54 6.95
CA ALA A 28 -9.42 19.42 6.25
C ALA A 28 -8.38 18.60 5.47
N ASP A 29 -7.96 19.10 4.33
CA ASP A 29 -7.06 18.54 3.31
C ASP A 29 -5.91 17.63 3.84
N PRO A 30 -6.15 16.34 4.04
CA PRO A 30 -5.15 15.38 4.50
C PRO A 30 -4.27 14.92 3.34
N ALA A 31 -3.08 14.41 3.68
CA ALA A 31 -2.16 13.85 2.69
C ALA A 31 -2.77 12.65 1.96
N ARG A 32 -2.73 12.66 0.65
CA ARG A 32 -3.21 11.59 -0.25
C ARG A 32 -2.26 11.28 -1.41
N PHE A 33 -1.06 11.86 -1.40
CA PHE A 33 -0.10 11.81 -2.50
C PHE A 33 0.28 10.38 -2.93
N VAL A 34 0.29 9.38 -2.02
CA VAL A 34 0.54 7.97 -2.41
C VAL A 34 -0.63 7.41 -3.19
N ALA A 35 -1.88 7.68 -2.77
CA ALA A 35 -3.05 7.20 -3.48
C ALA A 35 -3.21 7.91 -4.83
N GLU A 36 -2.99 9.23 -4.87
CA GLU A 36 -3.02 10.03 -6.11
C GLU A 36 -1.98 9.52 -7.13
N ASP A 37 -0.75 9.28 -6.69
CA ASP A 37 0.31 8.73 -7.55
C ASP A 37 -0.04 7.34 -8.08
N ILE A 38 -0.61 6.45 -7.24
CA ILE A 38 -1.05 5.12 -7.67
C ILE A 38 -2.18 5.22 -8.72
N VAL A 39 -3.13 6.12 -8.52
CA VAL A 39 -4.23 6.34 -9.48
C VAL A 39 -3.69 6.86 -10.81
N GLU A 40 -2.82 7.88 -10.78
CA GLU A 40 -2.21 8.47 -11.97
C GLU A 40 -1.43 7.42 -12.77
N ASP A 41 -0.50 6.70 -12.12
CA ASP A 41 0.29 5.64 -12.74
C ASP A 41 -0.57 4.51 -13.32
N THR A 42 -1.65 4.13 -12.61
CA THR A 42 -2.57 3.09 -13.11
C THR A 42 -3.24 3.55 -14.41
N LEU A 43 -3.73 4.78 -14.46
CA LEU A 43 -4.36 5.34 -15.67
C LEU A 43 -3.36 5.51 -16.82
N GLU A 44 -2.13 5.95 -16.54
CA GLU A 44 -1.06 6.05 -17.54
C GLU A 44 -0.70 4.68 -18.12
N ARG A 45 -0.59 3.63 -17.28
CA ARG A 45 -0.35 2.25 -17.74
C ARG A 45 -1.46 1.72 -18.62
N LEU A 46 -2.72 1.97 -18.24
CA LEU A 46 -3.87 1.57 -19.08
C LEU A 46 -3.83 2.26 -20.43
N ALA A 47 -3.55 3.56 -20.47
CA ALA A 47 -3.41 4.33 -21.70
C ALA A 47 -2.24 3.82 -22.57
N PHE A 48 -1.07 3.58 -21.97
CA PHE A 48 0.10 3.02 -22.67
C PHE A 48 -0.18 1.65 -23.28
N LEU A 49 -0.88 0.78 -22.53
CA LEU A 49 -1.26 -0.56 -22.96
C LEU A 49 -2.45 -0.56 -23.94
N ARG A 50 -3.08 0.61 -24.16
CA ARG A 50 -4.33 0.75 -24.91
C ARG A 50 -5.40 -0.22 -24.42
N HIS A 51 -5.45 -0.39 -23.10
CA HIS A 51 -6.43 -1.26 -22.45
C HIS A 51 -7.61 -0.42 -21.96
N GLU A 52 -8.77 -0.61 -22.59
CA GLU A 52 -10.03 0.06 -22.25
C GLU A 52 -10.96 -0.95 -21.58
N PRO A 53 -10.93 -1.05 -20.24
CA PRO A 53 -11.72 -2.05 -19.53
C PRO A 53 -13.22 -1.76 -19.67
N GLN A 54 -14.00 -2.81 -19.89
CA GLN A 54 -15.46 -2.73 -19.85
C GLN A 54 -15.98 -3.01 -18.44
N ARG A 55 -15.30 -3.92 -17.71
CA ARG A 55 -15.69 -4.31 -16.36
C ARG A 55 -14.46 -4.37 -15.46
N ALA A 56 -14.37 -3.43 -14.51
CA ALA A 56 -13.24 -3.28 -13.62
C ALA A 56 -13.60 -3.51 -12.15
N LEU A 57 -12.69 -4.17 -11.41
CA LEU A 57 -12.69 -4.21 -9.95
C LEU A 57 -11.60 -3.28 -9.43
N VAL A 58 -11.96 -2.31 -8.61
CA VAL A 58 -11.03 -1.37 -7.97
C VAL A 58 -11.02 -1.67 -6.46
N ILE A 59 -9.86 -2.09 -5.96
CA ILE A 59 -9.69 -2.49 -4.56
C ILE A 59 -8.87 -1.41 -3.83
N GLY A 60 -9.42 -0.88 -2.75
CA GLY A 60 -8.71 -0.02 -1.80
C GLY A 60 -8.45 1.41 -2.26
N ASP A 61 -8.99 1.84 -3.38
CA ASP A 61 -8.97 3.25 -3.77
C ASP A 61 -10.00 4.05 -2.97
N TRP A 62 -9.63 4.38 -1.74
CA TRP A 62 -10.47 5.19 -0.85
C TRP A 62 -10.68 6.64 -1.35
N THR A 63 -9.95 7.08 -2.38
CA THR A 63 -10.20 8.38 -3.05
C THR A 63 -11.40 8.30 -4.00
N GLY A 64 -11.68 7.11 -4.54
CA GLY A 64 -12.70 6.88 -5.56
C GLY A 64 -12.35 7.44 -6.95
N GLU A 65 -11.18 8.07 -7.11
CA GLU A 65 -10.82 8.76 -8.35
C GLU A 65 -10.52 7.78 -9.49
N LEU A 66 -9.92 6.61 -9.19
CA LEU A 66 -9.68 5.58 -10.21
C LEU A 66 -11.00 5.02 -10.74
N ALA A 67 -11.90 4.59 -9.85
CA ALA A 67 -13.20 4.08 -10.25
C ALA A 67 -14.02 5.12 -11.04
N LYS A 68 -13.96 6.37 -10.61
CA LYS A 68 -14.60 7.50 -11.28
C LYS A 68 -14.01 7.78 -12.68
N ALA A 69 -12.67 7.70 -12.82
CA ALA A 69 -12.02 7.85 -14.12
C ALA A 69 -12.41 6.73 -15.09
N LEU A 70 -12.41 5.48 -14.62
CA LEU A 70 -12.82 4.32 -15.42
C LEU A 70 -14.29 4.41 -15.86
N ARG A 71 -15.20 4.84 -14.98
CA ARG A 71 -16.61 5.06 -15.33
C ARG A 71 -16.78 6.16 -16.38
N ARG A 72 -15.98 7.23 -16.34
CA ARG A 72 -16.00 8.29 -17.39
C ARG A 72 -15.55 7.76 -18.75
N GLN A 73 -14.71 6.71 -18.76
CA GLN A 73 -14.27 6.02 -19.99
C GLN A 73 -15.24 4.93 -20.45
N GLY A 74 -16.37 4.74 -19.74
CA GLY A 74 -17.41 3.80 -20.11
C GLY A 74 -17.38 2.44 -19.39
N ALA A 75 -16.44 2.24 -18.46
CA ALA A 75 -16.33 0.98 -17.71
C ALA A 75 -17.42 0.85 -16.62
N GLU A 76 -17.93 -0.38 -16.42
CA GLU A 76 -18.56 -0.78 -15.16
C GLU A 76 -17.46 -0.96 -14.09
N ALA A 77 -17.31 -0.03 -13.17
CA ALA A 77 -16.33 -0.12 -12.10
C ALA A 77 -16.99 -0.49 -10.78
N ILE A 78 -16.62 -1.66 -10.24
CA ILE A 78 -17.02 -2.14 -8.92
C ILE A 78 -15.90 -1.77 -7.93
N GLU A 79 -16.26 -1.18 -6.79
CA GLU A 79 -15.32 -0.81 -5.74
C GLU A 79 -15.39 -1.81 -4.58
N ALA A 80 -14.24 -2.20 -4.05
CA ALA A 80 -14.12 -3.07 -2.89
C ALA A 80 -13.13 -2.47 -1.89
N GLU A 81 -13.55 -2.38 -0.63
CA GLU A 81 -12.69 -1.91 0.46
C GLU A 81 -12.38 -3.05 1.42
N PRO A 82 -11.09 -3.32 1.71
CA PRO A 82 -10.72 -4.36 2.65
C PRO A 82 -11.34 -4.16 4.04
N GLY A 83 -11.99 -5.22 4.54
CA GLY A 83 -12.61 -5.23 5.87
C GLY A 83 -14.09 -4.82 5.91
N GLU A 84 -14.71 -4.53 4.78
CA GLU A 84 -16.16 -4.28 4.62
C GLU A 84 -16.86 -5.41 3.87
N GLY A 85 -16.67 -6.64 4.36
CA GLY A 85 -17.18 -7.84 3.68
C GLY A 85 -16.27 -8.31 2.53
N PHE A 86 -15.11 -7.68 2.35
CA PHE A 86 -14.10 -8.05 1.37
C PHE A 86 -12.75 -8.31 2.06
N ASP A 87 -12.09 -9.41 1.69
CA ASP A 87 -10.79 -9.82 2.21
C ASP A 87 -9.95 -10.38 1.06
N GLU A 88 -8.81 -9.75 0.79
CA GLU A 88 -7.94 -10.15 -0.32
C GLU A 88 -7.30 -11.53 -0.12
N GLU A 89 -7.23 -12.01 1.12
CA GLU A 89 -6.67 -13.33 1.46
C GLU A 89 -7.67 -14.47 1.26
N HIS A 90 -8.89 -14.17 0.77
CA HIS A 90 -9.94 -15.16 0.50
C HIS A 90 -10.44 -15.07 -0.95
N PRO A 91 -11.04 -16.16 -1.50
CA PRO A 91 -11.63 -16.12 -2.82
C PRO A 91 -12.66 -14.99 -2.97
N TYR A 92 -12.55 -14.21 -4.04
CA TYR A 92 -13.46 -13.10 -4.27
C TYR A 92 -14.88 -13.60 -4.59
N PRO A 93 -15.93 -12.95 -4.09
CA PRO A 93 -17.32 -13.36 -4.34
C PRO A 93 -17.81 -13.02 -5.76
N PHE A 94 -16.96 -12.40 -6.57
CA PHE A 94 -17.23 -11.96 -7.94
C PHE A 94 -16.01 -12.20 -8.82
N GLY A 95 -16.23 -12.26 -10.15
CA GLY A 95 -15.18 -12.50 -11.12
C GLY A 95 -15.59 -12.04 -12.52
N GLY A 96 -14.75 -12.39 -13.51
CA GLY A 96 -15.00 -12.04 -14.90
C GLY A 96 -14.70 -10.57 -15.21
N PHE A 97 -13.71 -10.01 -14.53
CA PHE A 97 -13.22 -8.65 -14.78
C PHE A 97 -12.17 -8.65 -15.89
N ASP A 98 -12.19 -7.65 -16.73
CA ASP A 98 -11.10 -7.40 -17.68
C ASP A 98 -10.02 -6.49 -17.07
N LEU A 99 -10.31 -5.83 -15.95
CA LEU A 99 -9.32 -5.15 -15.10
C LEU A 99 -9.56 -5.43 -13.61
N VAL A 100 -8.49 -5.80 -12.88
CA VAL A 100 -8.45 -5.70 -11.41
C VAL A 100 -7.33 -4.73 -11.03
N ALA A 101 -7.68 -3.61 -10.40
CA ALA A 101 -6.74 -2.63 -9.89
C ALA A 101 -6.76 -2.63 -8.35
N SER A 102 -5.61 -2.88 -7.72
CA SER A 102 -5.46 -2.84 -6.26
C SER A 102 -4.55 -1.69 -5.86
N ALA A 103 -5.05 -0.79 -5.01
CA ALA A 103 -4.38 0.44 -4.61
C ALA A 103 -4.07 0.45 -3.11
N ALA A 104 -2.79 0.40 -2.75
CA ALA A 104 -2.26 0.55 -1.38
C ALA A 104 -2.92 -0.40 -0.35
N THR A 105 -3.11 -1.68 -0.69
CA THR A 105 -3.72 -2.66 0.21
C THR A 105 -2.83 -3.88 0.46
N LEU A 106 -2.06 -4.31 -0.53
CA LEU A 106 -1.33 -5.58 -0.48
C LEU A 106 -0.06 -5.55 0.38
N ASP A 107 0.39 -4.39 0.81
CA ASP A 107 1.53 -4.22 1.72
C ASP A 107 1.27 -4.72 3.15
N THR A 108 0.04 -5.02 3.48
CA THR A 108 -0.39 -5.42 4.83
C THR A 108 -1.25 -6.69 4.86
N VAL A 109 -1.19 -7.52 3.82
CA VAL A 109 -1.77 -8.86 3.80
C VAL A 109 -0.78 -9.89 4.35
N ASN A 110 -1.26 -10.95 5.03
CA ASN A 110 -0.41 -12.02 5.56
C ASN A 110 -0.10 -13.07 4.49
N ASP A 111 -1.01 -13.31 3.56
CA ASP A 111 -0.85 -14.23 2.43
C ASP A 111 -0.85 -13.46 1.09
N LEU A 112 0.23 -12.72 0.83
CA LEU A 112 0.38 -12.01 -0.44
C LEU A 112 0.37 -12.96 -1.66
N PRO A 113 1.01 -14.15 -1.64
CA PRO A 113 0.86 -15.13 -2.73
C PRO A 113 -0.59 -15.52 -2.99
N GLY A 114 -1.36 -15.82 -1.95
CA GLY A 114 -2.78 -16.15 -2.04
C GLY A 114 -3.61 -14.98 -2.60
N ALA A 115 -3.38 -13.76 -2.10
CA ALA A 115 -4.05 -12.56 -2.59
C ALA A 115 -3.82 -12.34 -4.10
N LEU A 116 -2.58 -12.53 -4.58
CA LEU A 116 -2.27 -12.43 -6.01
C LEU A 116 -2.97 -13.52 -6.85
N ILE A 117 -3.14 -14.73 -6.30
CA ILE A 117 -3.92 -15.80 -6.95
C ILE A 117 -5.40 -15.42 -7.00
N HIS A 118 -5.96 -14.85 -5.94
CA HIS A 118 -7.36 -14.41 -5.91
C HIS A 118 -7.62 -13.27 -6.90
N ILE A 119 -6.70 -12.30 -7.02
CA ILE A 119 -6.76 -11.27 -8.06
C ILE A 119 -6.80 -11.91 -9.47
N ARG A 120 -5.86 -12.83 -9.75
CA ARG A 120 -5.83 -13.53 -11.05
C ARG A 120 -7.15 -14.27 -11.33
N ASN A 121 -7.67 -15.00 -10.33
CA ASN A 121 -8.89 -15.79 -10.49
C ASN A 121 -10.16 -14.94 -10.66
N ALA A 122 -10.12 -13.68 -10.25
CA ALA A 122 -11.22 -12.73 -10.47
C ALA A 122 -11.23 -12.15 -11.90
N LEU A 123 -10.10 -12.25 -12.62
CA LEU A 123 -10.01 -11.79 -14.00
C LEU A 123 -10.72 -12.75 -14.97
N ALA A 124 -11.25 -12.20 -16.04
CA ALA A 124 -11.59 -12.96 -17.24
C ALA A 124 -10.32 -13.43 -17.98
N PRO A 125 -10.38 -14.48 -18.82
CA PRO A 125 -9.25 -14.85 -19.68
C PRO A 125 -8.75 -13.64 -20.48
N GLY A 126 -7.44 -13.39 -20.43
CA GLY A 126 -6.83 -12.22 -21.05
C GLY A 126 -6.97 -10.91 -20.28
N GLY A 127 -7.77 -10.88 -19.22
CA GLY A 127 -7.92 -9.72 -18.32
C GLY A 127 -6.60 -9.33 -17.63
N ARG A 128 -6.48 -8.10 -17.22
CA ARG A 128 -5.25 -7.51 -16.66
C ARG A 128 -5.41 -7.18 -15.18
N ALA A 129 -4.31 -7.31 -14.44
CA ALA A 129 -4.23 -6.79 -13.09
C ALA A 129 -3.10 -5.77 -12.96
N ILE A 130 -3.33 -4.74 -12.15
CA ILE A 130 -2.35 -3.75 -11.72
C ILE A 130 -2.52 -3.60 -10.20
N ALA A 131 -1.47 -3.95 -9.45
CA ALA A 131 -1.50 -3.87 -7.99
C ALA A 131 -0.31 -3.03 -7.51
N SER A 132 -0.59 -1.87 -6.95
CA SER A 132 0.43 -0.91 -6.49
C SER A 132 0.34 -0.70 -4.98
N PHE A 133 1.49 -0.75 -4.30
CA PHE A 133 1.57 -0.58 -2.84
C PHE A 133 2.98 -0.14 -2.41
N VAL A 134 3.13 0.24 -1.15
CA VAL A 134 4.40 0.73 -0.59
C VAL A 134 5.40 -0.41 -0.45
N GLY A 135 6.56 -0.30 -1.11
CA GLY A 135 7.63 -1.30 -1.20
C GLY A 135 8.80 -1.07 -0.25
N ALA A 136 9.78 -1.98 -0.33
CA ALA A 136 10.88 -2.13 0.64
C ALA A 136 11.83 -0.93 0.74
N GLY A 137 11.95 -0.10 -0.28
CA GLY A 137 12.76 1.13 -0.26
C GLY A 137 12.15 2.28 0.53
N SER A 138 10.97 2.09 1.13
CA SER A 138 10.24 3.16 1.80
C SER A 138 10.66 3.40 3.24
N LEU A 139 10.48 4.65 3.66
CA LEU A 139 10.62 5.14 5.02
C LEU A 139 12.01 4.96 5.66
N PRO A 140 13.13 5.17 4.91
CA PRO A 140 14.47 5.00 5.47
C PRO A 140 14.79 6.00 6.58
N ALA A 141 14.38 7.26 6.47
CA ALA A 141 14.59 8.25 7.52
C ALA A 141 13.79 7.91 8.78
N LEU A 142 12.50 7.60 8.65
CA LEU A 142 11.67 7.19 9.78
C LEU A 142 12.21 5.94 10.46
N ARG A 143 12.76 4.97 9.71
CA ARG A 143 13.39 3.77 10.27
C ARG A 143 14.56 4.12 11.19
N ARG A 144 15.47 5.01 10.76
CA ARG A 144 16.60 5.47 11.60
C ARG A 144 16.11 6.23 12.82
N ILE A 145 15.15 7.15 12.63
CA ILE A 145 14.55 7.93 13.73
C ILE A 145 13.91 6.99 14.77
N MET A 146 13.20 5.95 14.35
CA MET A 146 12.55 5.02 15.28
C MET A 146 13.56 4.13 16.01
N LEU A 147 14.67 3.73 15.38
CA LEU A 147 15.76 3.02 16.06
C LEU A 147 16.40 3.92 17.15
N ALA A 148 16.66 5.19 16.86
CA ALA A 148 17.15 6.13 17.85
C ALA A 148 16.14 6.36 18.99
N ALA A 149 14.85 6.39 18.69
CA ALA A 149 13.79 6.54 19.69
C ALA A 149 13.75 5.37 20.68
N ASP A 150 13.97 4.15 20.21
CA ASP A 150 13.99 2.94 21.04
C ASP A 150 15.24 2.81 21.92
N GLY A 151 16.37 3.37 21.48
CA GLY A 151 17.64 3.27 22.18
C GLY A 151 18.14 1.82 22.27
N GLU A 152 18.41 1.34 23.48
CA GLU A 152 18.99 0.00 23.71
C GLU A 152 18.00 -1.17 23.48
N ARG A 153 16.71 -0.89 23.31
CA ARG A 153 15.67 -1.92 23.15
C ARG A 153 14.87 -1.71 21.86
N PRO A 154 15.47 -2.01 20.69
CA PRO A 154 14.80 -1.88 19.41
C PRO A 154 13.49 -2.69 19.35
N ALA A 155 12.47 -2.10 18.74
CA ALA A 155 11.18 -2.74 18.54
C ALA A 155 10.73 -2.65 17.07
N ALA A 156 9.87 -3.57 16.63
CA ALA A 156 9.31 -3.56 15.29
C ALA A 156 8.30 -2.41 15.14
N ARG A 157 8.77 -1.27 14.64
CA ARG A 157 7.94 -0.07 14.47
C ARG A 157 7.47 0.18 13.05
N LEU A 158 8.13 -0.41 12.06
CA LEU A 158 7.75 -0.37 10.67
C LEU A 158 7.45 -1.78 10.16
N HIS A 159 6.61 -1.85 9.12
CA HIS A 159 6.28 -3.11 8.47
C HIS A 159 7.50 -3.74 7.78
N PRO A 160 7.58 -5.07 7.68
CA PRO A 160 8.34 -5.71 6.63
C PRO A 160 7.67 -5.37 5.29
N MET A 161 8.46 -5.06 4.28
CA MET A 161 7.98 -4.62 2.97
C MET A 161 8.58 -5.50 1.88
N VAL A 162 7.89 -5.60 0.76
CA VAL A 162 8.27 -6.42 -0.40
C VAL A 162 9.15 -5.59 -1.34
N ASP A 163 10.25 -6.17 -1.81
CA ASP A 163 11.08 -5.57 -2.85
C ASP A 163 10.65 -6.04 -4.26
N VAL A 164 11.16 -5.36 -5.30
CA VAL A 164 10.83 -5.66 -6.71
C VAL A 164 11.15 -7.10 -7.08
N ARG A 165 12.25 -7.67 -6.59
CA ARG A 165 12.67 -9.04 -6.93
C ARG A 165 11.72 -10.06 -6.33
N ALA A 166 11.37 -9.88 -5.06
CA ALA A 166 10.39 -10.71 -4.38
C ALA A 166 9.01 -10.59 -5.07
N GLY A 167 8.59 -9.38 -5.44
CA GLY A 167 7.37 -9.12 -6.20
C GLY A 167 7.31 -9.88 -7.52
N ALA A 168 8.39 -9.83 -8.31
CA ALA A 168 8.49 -10.58 -9.57
C ALA A 168 8.37 -12.11 -9.37
N GLN A 169 9.02 -12.65 -8.33
CA GLN A 169 8.92 -14.07 -8.00
C GLN A 169 7.50 -14.48 -7.56
N LEU A 170 6.81 -13.59 -6.83
CA LEU A 170 5.43 -13.83 -6.40
C LEU A 170 4.47 -13.88 -7.59
N LEU A 171 4.60 -12.98 -8.58
CA LEU A 171 3.81 -13.01 -9.81
C LEU A 171 3.98 -14.32 -10.58
N GLN A 172 5.24 -14.78 -10.74
CA GLN A 172 5.53 -16.05 -11.40
C GLN A 172 4.86 -17.23 -10.68
N ARG A 173 4.97 -17.29 -9.33
CA ARG A 173 4.34 -18.33 -8.52
C ARG A 173 2.81 -18.27 -8.57
N ALA A 174 2.23 -17.09 -8.64
CA ALA A 174 0.80 -16.90 -8.80
C ALA A 174 0.29 -17.26 -10.21
N GLY A 175 1.20 -17.56 -11.15
CA GLY A 175 0.86 -18.01 -12.51
C GLY A 175 0.26 -16.92 -13.38
N TRP A 176 0.71 -15.67 -13.23
CA TRP A 176 0.32 -14.58 -14.11
C TRP A 176 1.05 -14.68 -15.44
N ALA A 177 0.38 -14.36 -16.55
CA ALA A 177 0.98 -14.21 -17.86
C ALA A 177 1.55 -12.78 -18.01
N ASP A 178 2.67 -12.66 -18.74
CA ASP A 178 3.39 -11.41 -18.97
C ASP A 178 3.64 -10.60 -17.67
N PRO A 179 4.21 -11.25 -16.62
CA PRO A 179 4.38 -10.60 -15.33
C PRO A 179 5.42 -9.48 -15.39
N VAL A 180 5.05 -8.30 -14.91
CA VAL A 180 5.94 -7.15 -14.76
C VAL A 180 5.91 -6.68 -13.31
N ALA A 181 7.09 -6.52 -12.72
CA ALA A 181 7.29 -5.89 -11.43
C ALA A 181 8.26 -4.73 -11.60
N ASP A 182 7.83 -3.56 -11.23
CA ASP A 182 8.65 -2.34 -11.25
C ASP A 182 8.40 -1.48 -10.01
N SER A 183 9.22 -0.49 -9.78
CA SER A 183 9.01 0.46 -8.71
C SER A 183 9.36 1.88 -9.13
N ARG A 184 8.71 2.85 -8.52
CA ARG A 184 9.01 4.27 -8.62
C ARG A 184 9.13 4.91 -7.25
N THR A 185 9.71 6.08 -7.20
CA THR A 185 10.05 6.74 -5.95
C THR A 185 9.36 8.10 -5.84
N LEU A 186 8.61 8.29 -4.76
CA LEU A 186 8.13 9.60 -4.32
C LEU A 186 9.03 10.13 -3.20
N ARG A 187 9.40 11.40 -3.25
CA ARG A 187 10.21 12.06 -2.23
C ARG A 187 9.44 13.22 -1.63
N VAL A 188 9.24 13.18 -0.32
CA VAL A 188 8.45 14.18 0.40
C VAL A 188 9.30 14.79 1.51
N ALA A 189 9.39 16.13 1.55
CA ALA A 189 10.16 16.87 2.55
C ALA A 189 9.26 17.27 3.72
N TYR A 190 9.67 16.91 4.93
CA TYR A 190 8.94 17.15 6.17
C TYR A 190 9.70 18.11 7.07
N ARG A 191 8.99 19.08 7.68
CA ARG A 191 9.53 20.01 8.67
C ARG A 191 9.38 19.54 10.11
N SER A 192 8.61 18.47 10.35
CA SER A 192 8.44 17.90 11.68
C SER A 192 8.10 16.40 11.60
N LEU A 193 8.52 15.67 12.64
CA LEU A 193 8.18 14.26 12.80
C LEU A 193 6.65 14.06 12.93
N GLU A 194 5.97 14.99 13.60
CA GLU A 194 4.53 14.96 13.79
C GLU A 194 3.77 15.04 12.46
N ARG A 195 4.24 15.89 11.52
CA ARG A 195 3.65 15.98 10.18
C ARG A 195 3.86 14.68 9.40
N LEU A 196 5.09 14.14 9.39
CA LEU A 196 5.38 12.84 8.76
C LEU A 196 4.44 11.74 9.30
N VAL A 197 4.35 11.59 10.62
CA VAL A 197 3.47 10.59 11.24
C VAL A 197 1.99 10.87 10.97
N GLY A 198 1.59 12.13 10.91
CA GLY A 198 0.24 12.55 10.53
C GLY A 198 -0.13 12.09 9.12
N ASP A 199 0.75 12.35 8.15
CA ASP A 199 0.55 11.99 6.75
C ASP A 199 0.51 10.46 6.55
N LEU A 200 1.36 9.70 7.24
CA LEU A 200 1.28 8.24 7.23
C LEU A 200 -0.07 7.73 7.75
N ARG A 201 -0.62 8.34 8.79
CA ARG A 201 -1.95 7.98 9.32
C ARG A 201 -3.06 8.34 8.35
N ALA A 202 -2.97 9.49 7.71
CA ALA A 202 -3.95 9.94 6.72
C ALA A 202 -3.98 9.03 5.49
N GLN A 203 -2.87 8.40 5.15
CA GLN A 203 -2.75 7.49 4.00
C GLN A 203 -2.90 6.00 4.36
N GLY A 204 -3.31 5.67 5.60
CA GLY A 204 -3.47 4.28 6.03
C GLY A 204 -2.16 3.52 6.26
N LEU A 205 -1.01 4.18 6.15
CA LEU A 205 0.34 3.59 6.25
C LEU A 205 0.85 3.46 7.70
N GLY A 206 -0.04 3.55 8.68
CA GLY A 206 0.29 3.35 10.08
C GLY A 206 0.63 1.89 10.41
N ASN A 207 1.41 1.67 11.48
CA ASN A 207 1.81 0.33 11.91
C ASN A 207 0.59 -0.54 12.30
N VAL A 208 0.43 -1.68 11.60
CA VAL A 208 -0.63 -2.67 11.83
C VAL A 208 -0.10 -4.06 12.18
N LEU A 209 1.18 -4.18 12.57
CA LEU A 209 1.79 -5.45 13.00
C LEU A 209 0.97 -6.14 14.08
N ALA A 210 0.87 -7.46 14.03
CA ALA A 210 0.22 -8.26 15.07
C ALA A 210 0.98 -8.15 16.40
N SER A 211 2.31 -8.13 16.36
CA SER A 211 3.16 -7.82 17.51
C SER A 211 3.03 -6.34 17.89
N LYS A 212 2.83 -6.08 19.18
CA LYS A 212 2.72 -4.69 19.67
C LYS A 212 4.09 -4.23 20.18
N ALA A 213 4.70 -3.28 19.48
CA ALA A 213 5.85 -2.56 20.04
C ALA A 213 5.44 -1.79 21.32
N PRO A 214 6.31 -1.71 22.33
CA PRO A 214 6.07 -0.87 23.48
C PRO A 214 5.78 0.57 23.09
N ARG A 215 4.91 1.26 23.82
CA ARG A 215 4.66 2.68 23.57
C ARG A 215 5.94 3.48 23.82
N LEU A 216 6.23 4.44 22.95
CA LEU A 216 7.28 5.41 23.22
C LEU A 216 6.85 6.29 24.40
N GLY A 217 7.61 6.24 25.49
CA GLY A 217 7.48 7.19 26.57
C GLY A 217 8.02 8.58 26.18
N LYS A 218 7.94 9.54 27.09
CA LYS A 218 8.41 10.92 26.88
C LYS A 218 9.86 10.97 26.38
N ALA A 219 10.77 10.24 27.06
CA ALA A 219 12.18 10.18 26.68
C ALA A 219 12.39 9.58 25.27
N GLY A 220 11.63 8.55 24.89
CA GLY A 220 11.70 7.99 23.53
C GLY A 220 11.22 8.97 22.47
N LEU A 221 10.16 9.73 22.76
CA LEU A 221 9.67 10.77 21.84
C LEU A 221 10.67 11.91 21.69
N GLU A 222 11.33 12.32 22.79
CA GLU A 222 12.40 13.33 22.75
C GLU A 222 13.59 12.84 21.90
N ARG A 223 14.02 11.58 22.06
CA ARG A 223 15.05 11.00 21.19
C ARG A 223 14.63 10.95 19.71
N ALA A 224 13.35 10.62 19.41
CA ALA A 224 12.85 10.64 18.06
C ALA A 224 12.90 12.03 17.42
N ARG A 225 12.49 13.06 18.16
CA ARG A 225 12.57 14.47 17.70
C ARG A 225 14.01 14.93 17.49
N ALA A 226 14.91 14.58 18.41
CA ALA A 226 16.34 14.89 18.27
C ALA A 226 16.94 14.20 17.05
N ALA A 227 16.62 12.93 16.81
CA ALA A 227 17.07 12.19 15.63
C ALA A 227 16.50 12.79 14.34
N PHE A 228 15.22 13.21 14.33
CA PHE A 228 14.63 13.93 13.20
C PHE A 228 15.39 15.23 12.91
N ALA A 229 15.66 16.02 13.92
CA ALA A 229 16.41 17.27 13.77
C ALA A 229 17.85 17.05 13.28
N ALA A 230 18.51 15.98 13.69
CA ALA A 230 19.85 15.60 13.24
C ALA A 230 19.92 15.13 11.77
N GLU A 231 18.82 14.64 11.21
CA GLU A 231 18.72 14.26 9.80
C GLU A 231 18.24 15.41 8.89
N ALA A 232 17.86 16.55 9.46
CA ALA A 232 17.31 17.65 8.68
C ALA A 232 18.40 18.36 7.85
N ASP A 233 18.01 18.79 6.65
CA ASP A 233 18.82 19.61 5.76
C ASP A 233 19.01 21.04 6.34
N GLU A 234 19.80 21.88 5.64
CA GLU A 234 20.02 23.29 6.01
C GLU A 234 18.74 24.13 6.12
N GLN A 235 17.65 23.65 5.53
CA GLN A 235 16.32 24.27 5.56
C GLN A 235 15.41 23.69 6.66
N GLY A 236 15.97 22.82 7.52
CA GLY A 236 15.25 22.17 8.61
C GLY A 236 14.27 21.10 8.15
N ARG A 237 14.50 20.45 6.98
CA ARG A 237 13.61 19.44 6.42
C ARG A 237 14.28 18.08 6.35
N VAL A 238 13.53 17.05 6.69
CA VAL A 238 13.90 15.66 6.43
C VAL A 238 13.17 15.18 5.19
N VAL A 239 13.90 14.67 4.20
CA VAL A 239 13.32 14.07 3.00
C VAL A 239 13.05 12.62 3.28
N GLU A 240 11.76 12.24 3.25
CA GLU A 240 11.36 10.85 3.31
C GLU A 240 11.09 10.30 1.91
N THR A 241 11.32 9.02 1.76
CA THR A 241 11.16 8.28 0.50
C THR A 241 10.01 7.29 0.63
N PHE A 242 9.15 7.27 -0.39
CA PHE A 242 8.13 6.25 -0.59
C PHE A 242 8.44 5.55 -1.90
N GLU A 243 8.82 4.29 -1.85
CA GLU A 243 8.93 3.44 -3.02
C GLU A 243 7.56 2.80 -3.28
N ILE A 244 6.99 3.04 -4.44
CA ILE A 244 5.74 2.41 -4.85
C ILE A 244 6.09 1.23 -5.75
N LEU A 245 5.88 0.03 -5.24
CA LEU A 245 6.00 -1.21 -6.00
C LEU A 245 4.71 -1.46 -6.78
N THR A 246 4.84 -1.68 -8.08
CA THR A 246 3.72 -2.05 -8.95
C THR A 246 3.94 -3.45 -9.52
N LEU A 247 2.97 -4.32 -9.30
CA LEU A 247 2.88 -5.68 -9.82
C LEU A 247 1.78 -5.72 -10.86
N SER A 248 2.10 -6.12 -12.09
CA SER A 248 1.11 -6.21 -13.17
C SER A 248 1.29 -7.46 -14.02
N GLY A 249 0.23 -7.86 -14.71
CA GLY A 249 0.23 -9.02 -15.58
C GLY A 249 -1.17 -9.33 -16.09
N ARG A 250 -1.34 -10.52 -16.68
CA ARG A 250 -2.60 -10.97 -17.25
C ARG A 250 -3.03 -12.33 -16.68
N HIS A 251 -4.31 -12.60 -16.75
CA HIS A 251 -4.83 -13.96 -16.67
C HIS A 251 -4.47 -14.68 -17.97
N PRO A 252 -3.89 -15.89 -17.93
CA PRO A 252 -3.61 -16.71 -19.10
C PRO A 252 -4.80 -16.96 -20.01
#